data_c72b1accfc82a4f6200822fea3fa3087
#
_entry.id   c72b1accfc82a4f6200822fea3fa3087
#
_cell.length_a   1.000
_cell.length_b   1.000
_cell.length_c   1.000
_cell.angle_alpha   90.00
_cell.angle_beta   90.00
_cell.angle_gamma   90.00
#
_symmetry.space_group_name_H-M   'P 1'
#
loop_
_entity.id
_entity.type
_entity.pdbx_description
1 polymer ?
#
loop_
_entity_poly.entity_id
_entity_poly.type
_entity_poly.pdbx_seq_one_letter_code
_entity_poly.pdbx_strand_id
1 'polypeptide(L)'
;MEIKPQLIHILVQIPSTQTVKERRTLLSITGFDYLNTRISTLEQSNYVFFTELIELIFSEGQAQLLKFLSELVESEFVGLETRDKLNNFIAQIKALEPRQWNRECNEPKNNQTIGIVLTPNQSAEGLKKRQNITIVPSVAGTQAFEFTVVTINAQGQEIDRCQKQACYLTEELGNGVILEMVYIPGGEFWMGSSESKGKRYSNEKPQHLVTIQPFLISKYPITQTQWKQIACLSEVHQKLKLRPSRQGGNSHPVTQVSWFDAVEFCDRLSQKTGHKYRLPSEAEWEYACRAETMTPFNFGETINFNLANYDSRYPYHSEPKGIYREKTTEVGIFQIANSFGLFDMHGLVWEWCLDNWHQNYDKAPTNGDAWLDSDDNNTRVMRGGSWRNEAFWCRSSSRQFHHTSEKSNNIGFRIVRSL
;
A
#
# COMPACT_ATOMS: atom_id res chain seq x y z
N MET A 1 6.93 18.92 -8.19
CA MET A 1 6.16 19.04 -6.93
C MET A 1 4.76 18.52 -7.22
N GLU A 2 4.30 17.48 -6.53
CA GLU A 2 2.97 16.93 -6.84
C GLU A 2 1.91 17.71 -6.07
N ILE A 3 1.36 18.73 -6.72
CA ILE A 3 0.40 19.68 -6.11
C ILE A 3 -0.91 18.98 -5.68
N LYS A 4 -1.47 18.12 -6.54
CA LYS A 4 -2.75 17.46 -6.26
C LYS A 4 -2.74 16.57 -5.01
N PRO A 5 -1.81 15.61 -4.84
CA PRO A 5 -1.78 14.75 -3.66
C PRO A 5 -1.60 15.53 -2.36
N GLN A 6 -0.74 16.55 -2.34
CA GLN A 6 -0.53 17.38 -1.15
C GLN A 6 -1.79 18.15 -0.79
N LEU A 7 -2.50 18.72 -1.77
CA LEU A 7 -3.75 19.44 -1.54
C LEU A 7 -4.85 18.51 -1.02
N ILE A 8 -5.05 17.36 -1.65
CA ILE A 8 -6.02 16.37 -1.20
C ILE A 8 -5.75 15.99 0.26
N HIS A 9 -4.46 15.79 0.60
CA HIS A 9 -4.08 15.46 1.96
C HIS A 9 -4.48 16.55 2.98
N ILE A 10 -4.28 17.83 2.66
CA ILE A 10 -4.70 18.95 3.52
C ILE A 10 -6.22 18.96 3.67
N LEU A 11 -6.96 18.80 2.58
CA LEU A 11 -8.43 18.88 2.54
C LEU A 11 -9.11 17.75 3.30
N VAL A 12 -8.57 16.53 3.24
CA VAL A 12 -9.09 15.36 3.95
C VAL A 12 -9.07 15.55 5.47
N GLN A 13 -8.20 16.42 5.99
CA GLN A 13 -8.08 16.72 7.43
C GLN A 13 -9.17 17.68 7.94
N ILE A 14 -9.98 18.26 7.07
CA ILE A 14 -11.06 19.19 7.49
C ILE A 14 -12.17 18.37 8.20
N PRO A 15 -12.41 18.59 9.51
CA PRO A 15 -13.32 17.75 10.28
C PRO A 15 -14.78 17.81 9.81
N SER A 16 -15.22 18.99 9.35
CA SER A 16 -16.61 19.25 8.95
C SER A 16 -16.93 18.83 7.51
N THR A 17 -16.36 17.74 7.03
CA THR A 17 -16.59 17.20 5.67
C THR A 17 -16.88 15.70 5.67
N GLN A 18 -17.27 15.16 6.82
CA GLN A 18 -17.49 13.72 6.98
C GLN A 18 -18.83 13.24 6.41
N THR A 19 -19.82 14.13 6.32
CA THR A 19 -21.17 13.79 5.84
C THR A 19 -21.47 14.41 4.48
N VAL A 20 -22.40 13.82 3.75
CA VAL A 20 -22.89 14.37 2.46
C VAL A 20 -23.41 15.80 2.61
N LYS A 21 -24.11 16.07 3.72
CA LYS A 21 -24.63 17.41 4.01
C LYS A 21 -23.50 18.44 4.17
N GLU A 22 -22.45 18.09 4.92
CA GLU A 22 -21.29 18.95 5.14
C GLU A 22 -20.54 19.21 3.83
N ARG A 23 -20.37 18.19 2.97
CA ARG A 23 -19.74 18.31 1.65
C ARG A 23 -20.51 19.22 0.72
N ARG A 24 -21.84 19.10 0.69
CA ARG A 24 -22.70 20.03 -0.07
C ARG A 24 -22.60 21.44 0.47
N THR A 25 -22.57 21.62 1.79
CA THR A 25 -22.37 22.92 2.41
C THR A 25 -21.01 23.49 2.04
N LEU A 26 -19.94 22.68 2.06
CA LEU A 26 -18.61 23.09 1.60
C LEU A 26 -18.64 23.63 0.17
N LEU A 27 -19.26 22.91 -0.77
CA LEU A 27 -19.37 23.33 -2.16
C LEU A 27 -20.17 24.64 -2.28
N SER A 28 -21.22 24.81 -1.46
CA SER A 28 -22.04 26.01 -1.45
C SER A 28 -21.26 27.25 -0.98
N ILE A 29 -20.58 27.16 0.17
CA ILE A 29 -19.84 28.30 0.73
C ILE A 29 -18.61 28.68 -0.11
N THR A 30 -18.05 27.75 -0.84
CA THR A 30 -16.92 28.00 -1.76
C THR A 30 -17.37 28.43 -3.16
N GLY A 31 -18.68 28.53 -3.41
CA GLY A 31 -19.26 28.92 -4.71
C GLY A 31 -19.11 27.86 -5.80
N PHE A 32 -19.02 26.58 -5.41
CA PHE A 32 -18.88 25.44 -6.30
C PHE A 32 -20.10 24.48 -6.29
N ASP A 33 -21.29 25.01 -5.97
CA ASP A 33 -22.57 24.24 -5.93
C ASP A 33 -22.85 23.48 -7.22
N TYR A 34 -22.43 23.99 -8.36
CA TYR A 34 -22.63 23.37 -9.67
C TYR A 34 -21.90 22.01 -9.78
N LEU A 35 -20.90 21.74 -8.92
CA LEU A 35 -20.23 20.45 -8.86
C LEU A 35 -21.04 19.37 -8.14
N ASN A 36 -22.11 19.72 -7.40
CA ASN A 36 -22.96 18.73 -6.71
C ASN A 36 -23.54 17.65 -7.65
N THR A 37 -23.79 18.00 -8.91
CA THR A 37 -24.31 17.07 -9.92
C THR A 37 -23.22 16.35 -10.71
N ARG A 38 -21.97 16.82 -10.61
CA ARG A 38 -20.81 16.28 -11.31
C ARG A 38 -19.99 15.33 -10.44
N ILE A 39 -20.02 15.51 -9.12
CA ILE A 39 -19.31 14.67 -8.17
C ILE A 39 -20.11 13.40 -7.90
N SER A 40 -19.60 12.27 -8.34
CA SER A 40 -20.22 10.95 -8.12
C SER A 40 -19.94 10.37 -6.73
N THR A 41 -18.96 10.94 -6.01
CA THR A 41 -18.39 10.39 -4.77
C THR A 41 -18.83 11.12 -3.50
N LEU A 42 -19.92 11.91 -3.57
CA LEU A 42 -20.43 12.65 -2.40
C LEU A 42 -20.73 11.76 -1.18
N GLU A 43 -21.11 10.51 -1.39
CA GLU A 43 -21.43 9.52 -0.35
C GLU A 43 -20.24 8.64 0.07
N GLN A 44 -19.10 8.79 -0.59
CA GLN A 44 -17.90 7.99 -0.34
C GLN A 44 -17.02 8.60 0.77
N SER A 45 -15.81 8.06 0.97
CA SER A 45 -14.88 8.60 1.95
C SER A 45 -14.45 10.03 1.61
N ASN A 46 -13.98 10.78 2.62
CA ASN A 46 -13.43 12.13 2.41
C ASN A 46 -12.33 12.16 1.35
N TYR A 47 -11.46 11.15 1.36
CA TYR A 47 -10.35 11.08 0.41
C TYR A 47 -10.88 10.98 -1.04
N VAL A 48 -11.82 10.06 -1.28
CA VAL A 48 -12.39 9.86 -2.62
C VAL A 48 -13.17 11.09 -3.08
N PHE A 49 -13.96 11.70 -2.18
CA PHE A 49 -14.66 12.96 -2.47
C PHE A 49 -13.69 14.07 -2.86
N PHE A 50 -12.65 14.31 -2.05
CA PHE A 50 -11.68 15.38 -2.36
C PHE A 50 -10.82 15.05 -3.58
N THR A 51 -10.54 13.79 -3.87
CA THR A 51 -9.85 13.39 -5.10
C THR A 51 -10.66 13.79 -6.33
N GLU A 52 -11.94 13.43 -6.39
CA GLU A 52 -12.81 13.78 -7.51
C GLU A 52 -13.05 15.30 -7.59
N LEU A 53 -13.28 15.96 -6.46
CA LEU A 53 -13.46 17.41 -6.38
C LEU A 53 -12.24 18.15 -6.95
N ILE A 54 -11.04 17.77 -6.50
CA ILE A 54 -9.80 18.42 -6.94
C ILE A 54 -9.53 18.14 -8.42
N GLU A 55 -9.77 16.92 -8.92
CA GLU A 55 -9.65 16.63 -10.34
C GLU A 55 -10.59 17.52 -11.19
N LEU A 56 -11.84 17.71 -10.77
CA LEU A 56 -12.78 18.58 -11.45
C LEU A 56 -12.33 20.04 -11.43
N ILE A 57 -11.90 20.57 -10.28
CA ILE A 57 -11.44 21.96 -10.15
C ILE A 57 -10.15 22.17 -10.96
N PHE A 58 -9.21 21.23 -10.94
CA PHE A 58 -7.99 21.31 -11.74
C PHE A 58 -8.29 21.33 -13.26
N SER A 59 -9.30 20.59 -13.70
CA SER A 59 -9.73 20.61 -15.11
C SER A 59 -10.28 21.99 -15.54
N GLU A 60 -10.72 22.81 -14.59
CA GLU A 60 -11.21 24.16 -14.83
C GLU A 60 -10.11 25.24 -14.74
N GLY A 61 -8.91 24.86 -14.32
CA GLY A 61 -7.70 25.70 -14.37
C GLY A 61 -7.28 26.32 -13.04
N GLN A 62 -6.07 26.89 -13.04
CA GLN A 62 -5.42 27.49 -11.87
C GLN A 62 -6.28 28.54 -11.16
N ALA A 63 -6.98 29.39 -11.93
CA ALA A 63 -7.80 30.46 -11.36
C ALA A 63 -8.97 29.91 -10.52
N GLN A 64 -9.61 28.84 -10.96
CA GLN A 64 -10.70 28.20 -10.24
C GLN A 64 -10.20 27.52 -8.98
N LEU A 65 -9.05 26.86 -9.03
CA LEU A 65 -8.43 26.27 -7.85
C LEU A 65 -8.08 27.33 -6.81
N LEU A 66 -7.47 28.45 -7.21
CA LEU A 66 -7.15 29.55 -6.32
C LEU A 66 -8.40 30.16 -5.71
N LYS A 67 -9.49 30.30 -6.48
CA LYS A 67 -10.78 30.76 -5.99
C LYS A 67 -11.32 29.81 -4.91
N PHE A 68 -11.39 28.52 -5.21
CA PHE A 68 -11.87 27.50 -4.25
C PHE A 68 -11.10 27.54 -2.94
N LEU A 69 -9.77 27.56 -3.01
CA LEU A 69 -8.91 27.56 -1.82
C LEU A 69 -9.03 28.85 -1.02
N SER A 70 -9.17 30.00 -1.69
CA SER A 70 -9.34 31.29 -0.99
C SER A 70 -10.66 31.37 -0.23
N GLU A 71 -11.77 30.96 -0.84
CA GLU A 71 -13.09 30.88 -0.19
C GLU A 71 -13.08 29.87 0.98
N LEU A 72 -12.39 28.75 0.80
CA LEU A 72 -12.25 27.72 1.82
C LEU A 72 -11.49 28.24 3.05
N VAL A 73 -10.39 28.97 2.87
CA VAL A 73 -9.58 29.55 3.94
C VAL A 73 -10.39 30.55 4.77
N GLU A 74 -11.27 31.33 4.15
CA GLU A 74 -12.13 32.31 4.84
C GLU A 74 -13.33 31.63 5.56
N SER A 75 -13.62 30.38 5.27
CA SER A 75 -14.75 29.67 5.84
C SER A 75 -14.52 29.21 7.28
N GLU A 76 -15.63 28.95 8.02
CA GLU A 76 -15.58 28.36 9.36
C GLU A 76 -15.23 26.86 9.36
N PHE A 77 -15.16 26.23 8.18
CA PHE A 77 -14.82 24.82 8.02
C PHE A 77 -13.36 24.49 8.35
N VAL A 78 -12.50 25.50 8.36
CA VAL A 78 -11.04 25.33 8.44
C VAL A 78 -10.50 25.91 9.75
N GLY A 79 -9.91 25.05 10.58
CA GLY A 79 -9.19 25.46 11.79
C GLY A 79 -7.87 26.18 11.47
N LEU A 80 -7.31 26.88 12.45
CA LEU A 80 -6.12 27.74 12.28
C LEU A 80 -4.95 27.02 11.62
N GLU A 81 -4.60 25.84 12.09
CA GLU A 81 -3.45 25.08 11.55
C GLU A 81 -3.64 24.70 10.07
N THR A 82 -4.85 24.25 9.70
CA THR A 82 -5.16 23.91 8.32
C THR A 82 -5.22 25.16 7.43
N ARG A 83 -5.68 26.29 7.98
CA ARG A 83 -5.70 27.60 7.31
C ARG A 83 -4.29 28.05 6.93
N ASP A 84 -3.33 27.91 7.83
CA ASP A 84 -1.93 28.25 7.56
C ASP A 84 -1.32 27.36 6.46
N LYS A 85 -1.61 26.04 6.49
CA LYS A 85 -1.19 25.11 5.45
C LYS A 85 -1.78 25.48 4.08
N LEU A 86 -3.07 25.83 4.03
CA LEU A 86 -3.74 26.23 2.79
C LEU A 86 -3.20 27.57 2.26
N ASN A 87 -2.94 28.56 3.12
CA ASN A 87 -2.34 29.83 2.73
C ASN A 87 -0.95 29.65 2.12
N ASN A 88 -0.11 28.80 2.71
CA ASN A 88 1.20 28.46 2.16
C ASN A 88 1.06 27.77 0.79
N PHE A 89 0.06 26.92 0.65
CA PHE A 89 -0.22 26.23 -0.60
C PHE A 89 -0.73 27.18 -1.70
N ILE A 90 -1.62 28.11 -1.36
CA ILE A 90 -2.09 29.20 -2.24
C ILE A 90 -0.91 30.02 -2.76
N ALA A 91 0.04 30.38 -1.86
CA ALA A 91 1.22 31.14 -2.25
C ALA A 91 2.10 30.37 -3.26
N GLN A 92 2.27 29.06 -3.06
CA GLN A 92 3.01 28.19 -3.98
C GLN A 92 2.33 28.16 -5.37
N ILE A 93 1.00 27.97 -5.41
CA ILE A 93 0.24 27.94 -6.68
C ILE A 93 0.33 29.29 -7.40
N LYS A 94 0.20 30.42 -6.67
CA LYS A 94 0.33 31.76 -7.27
C LYS A 94 1.70 32.03 -7.86
N ALA A 95 2.75 31.39 -7.35
CA ALA A 95 4.12 31.53 -7.85
C ALA A 95 4.39 30.71 -9.12
N LEU A 96 3.50 29.82 -9.52
CA LEU A 96 3.69 29.00 -10.73
C LEU A 96 3.38 29.79 -11.98
N GLU A 97 4.33 29.81 -12.91
CA GLU A 97 4.11 30.29 -14.28
C GLU A 97 3.11 29.39 -15.03
N PRO A 98 2.32 29.91 -15.99
CA PRO A 98 1.33 29.10 -16.73
C PRO A 98 1.87 27.83 -17.37
N ARG A 99 3.15 27.84 -17.82
CA ARG A 99 3.82 26.64 -18.35
C ARG A 99 4.15 25.62 -17.26
N GLN A 100 4.51 26.08 -16.07
CA GLN A 100 4.76 25.22 -14.92
C GLN A 100 3.46 24.62 -14.39
N TRP A 101 2.39 25.43 -14.32
CA TRP A 101 1.06 24.95 -13.97
C TRP A 101 0.61 23.79 -14.89
N ASN A 102 0.73 23.95 -16.21
CA ASN A 102 0.36 22.92 -17.16
C ASN A 102 1.20 21.64 -17.01
N ARG A 103 2.48 21.77 -16.68
CA ARG A 103 3.37 20.64 -16.40
C ARG A 103 3.01 19.90 -15.13
N GLU A 104 2.72 20.62 -14.05
CA GLU A 104 2.37 20.04 -12.76
C GLU A 104 0.96 19.41 -12.74
N CYS A 105 0.05 19.89 -13.61
CA CYS A 105 -1.36 19.54 -13.56
C CYS A 105 -1.85 18.68 -14.73
N ASN A 106 -1.21 18.73 -15.91
CA ASN A 106 -1.74 18.13 -17.14
C ASN A 106 -0.77 17.23 -17.92
N GLU A 107 0.52 17.19 -17.59
CA GLU A 107 1.45 16.29 -18.27
C GLU A 107 1.70 15.03 -17.44
N PRO A 108 1.44 13.82 -18.00
CA PRO A 108 2.11 12.63 -17.51
C PRO A 108 3.62 12.84 -17.74
N LYS A 109 4.43 12.59 -16.71
CA LYS A 109 5.90 12.69 -16.82
C LYS A 109 6.38 11.84 -17.99
N ASN A 110 6.68 12.52 -19.11
CA ASN A 110 7.19 11.91 -20.33
C ASN A 110 8.69 11.63 -20.13
N ASN A 111 9.04 10.41 -19.83
CA ASN A 111 10.40 9.92 -19.99
C ASN A 111 10.44 9.03 -21.24
N GLN A 112 11.05 9.59 -22.28
CA GLN A 112 11.58 8.94 -23.48
C GLN A 112 10.57 8.26 -24.43
N THR A 113 10.37 8.96 -25.53
CA THR A 113 9.76 8.47 -26.75
C THR A 113 10.54 7.29 -27.31
N ILE A 114 9.95 6.09 -27.27
CA ILE A 114 10.34 4.99 -28.16
C ILE A 114 9.14 4.75 -29.09
N GLY A 115 9.39 4.93 -30.38
CA GLY A 115 8.39 4.81 -31.41
C GLY A 115 7.79 3.41 -31.51
N ILE A 116 6.47 3.34 -31.40
CA ILE A 116 5.70 2.15 -31.73
C ILE A 116 5.24 2.32 -33.18
N VAL A 117 5.74 1.45 -34.03
CA VAL A 117 5.22 1.28 -35.41
C VAL A 117 3.91 0.48 -35.29
N LEU A 118 2.78 1.17 -35.47
CA LEU A 118 1.48 0.53 -35.62
C LEU A 118 1.32 0.05 -37.08
N THR A 119 1.17 -1.26 -37.26
CA THR A 119 0.65 -1.79 -38.53
C THR A 119 -0.88 -1.67 -38.53
N PRO A 120 -1.49 -1.17 -39.62
CA PRO A 120 -2.95 -1.06 -39.68
C PRO A 120 -3.56 -2.35 -40.21
N ASN A 121 -4.45 -2.98 -39.42
CA ASN A 121 -5.66 -3.62 -39.93
C ASN A 121 -6.40 -4.36 -38.76
N GLN A 122 -7.55 -3.83 -38.37
CA GLN A 122 -8.84 -4.50 -38.43
C GLN A 122 -9.95 -3.64 -37.83
N SER A 123 -11.05 -3.68 -38.54
CA SER A 123 -12.29 -2.93 -38.43
C SER A 123 -12.92 -2.77 -37.03
N ALA A 124 -13.49 -1.57 -36.87
CA ALA A 124 -14.37 -1.19 -35.77
C ALA A 124 -15.69 -1.96 -35.81
N GLU A 125 -16.03 -2.55 -34.65
CA GLU A 125 -17.39 -2.62 -34.13
C GLU A 125 -17.36 -3.34 -32.77
N GLY A 126 -17.92 -2.69 -31.74
CA GLY A 126 -18.31 -3.35 -30.53
C GLY A 126 -17.61 -2.91 -29.23
N LEU A 127 -18.33 -2.13 -28.43
CA LEU A 127 -18.22 -1.96 -26.98
C LEU A 127 -17.05 -1.09 -26.42
N LYS A 128 -17.43 0.13 -26.09
CA LYS A 128 -16.69 1.06 -25.23
C LYS A 128 -16.56 0.47 -23.81
N LYS A 129 -15.51 -0.30 -23.56
CA LYS A 129 -14.92 -0.45 -22.24
C LYS A 129 -13.80 0.58 -22.13
N ARG A 130 -13.93 1.58 -21.26
CA ARG A 130 -12.82 2.45 -20.88
C ARG A 130 -11.77 1.58 -20.19
N GLN A 131 -10.76 1.19 -20.91
CA GLN A 131 -9.53 0.66 -20.33
C GLN A 131 -8.72 1.86 -19.83
N ASN A 132 -8.67 2.05 -18.53
CA ASN A 132 -7.64 2.88 -17.90
C ASN A 132 -6.32 2.11 -18.02
N ILE A 133 -5.57 2.37 -19.09
CA ILE A 133 -4.22 1.84 -19.24
C ILE A 133 -3.34 2.68 -18.32
N THR A 134 -3.06 2.17 -17.14
CA THR A 134 -1.97 2.67 -16.30
C THR A 134 -0.68 2.31 -17.02
N ILE A 135 0.06 3.31 -17.53
CA ILE A 135 1.38 3.09 -18.13
C ILE A 135 2.31 2.70 -16.98
N VAL A 136 2.58 1.40 -16.85
CA VAL A 136 3.56 0.89 -15.88
C VAL A 136 4.94 1.22 -16.43
N PRO A 137 5.84 1.87 -15.67
CA PRO A 137 7.19 2.15 -16.10
C PRO A 137 7.88 0.85 -16.52
N SER A 138 8.38 0.78 -17.74
CA SER A 138 9.17 -0.35 -18.22
C SER A 138 10.52 -0.36 -17.51
N VAL A 139 10.64 -1.10 -16.43
CA VAL A 139 11.94 -1.43 -15.84
C VAL A 139 12.54 -2.55 -16.69
N ALA A 140 13.79 -2.43 -17.09
CA ALA A 140 14.45 -3.40 -17.96
C ALA A 140 14.36 -4.82 -17.37
N GLY A 141 13.91 -5.78 -18.17
CA GLY A 141 13.76 -7.19 -17.76
C GLY A 141 12.47 -7.52 -17.00
N THR A 142 11.56 -6.57 -16.78
CA THR A 142 10.26 -6.85 -16.15
C THR A 142 9.21 -7.34 -17.14
N GLN A 143 8.28 -8.12 -16.64
CA GLN A 143 7.07 -8.58 -17.34
C GLN A 143 5.84 -7.92 -16.71
N ALA A 144 4.86 -7.54 -17.54
CA ALA A 144 3.58 -7.04 -17.04
C ALA A 144 2.63 -8.19 -16.67
N PHE A 145 1.81 -8.00 -15.64
CA PHE A 145 0.72 -8.90 -15.30
C PHE A 145 -0.52 -8.13 -14.89
N GLU A 146 -1.66 -8.74 -15.12
CA GLU A 146 -2.96 -8.21 -14.73
C GLU A 146 -3.44 -8.84 -13.43
N PHE A 147 -4.15 -8.06 -12.62
CA PHE A 147 -4.71 -8.53 -11.35
C PHE A 147 -5.98 -7.76 -11.01
N THR A 148 -6.81 -8.37 -10.17
CA THR A 148 -8.03 -7.78 -9.68
C THR A 148 -7.79 -7.03 -8.37
N VAL A 149 -8.29 -5.80 -8.29
CA VAL A 149 -8.39 -4.99 -7.07
C VAL A 149 -9.85 -4.85 -6.69
N VAL A 150 -10.15 -4.93 -5.40
CA VAL A 150 -11.51 -4.80 -4.85
C VAL A 150 -11.52 -3.73 -3.78
N THR A 151 -12.56 -2.89 -3.80
CA THR A 151 -12.86 -1.96 -2.71
C THR A 151 -14.19 -2.34 -2.07
N ILE A 152 -14.26 -2.28 -0.73
CA ILE A 152 -15.45 -2.60 0.05
C ILE A 152 -15.83 -1.43 0.98
N ASN A 153 -17.13 -1.30 1.25
CA ASN A 153 -17.64 -0.34 2.23
C ASN A 153 -17.50 -0.88 3.68
N ALA A 154 -17.87 -0.07 4.68
CA ALA A 154 -17.80 -0.45 6.10
C ALA A 154 -18.71 -1.64 6.49
N GLN A 155 -19.64 -2.05 5.64
CA GLN A 155 -20.49 -3.24 5.79
C GLN A 155 -19.85 -4.48 5.13
N GLY A 156 -18.63 -4.36 4.56
CA GLY A 156 -17.95 -5.44 3.88
C GLY A 156 -18.52 -5.79 2.50
N GLN A 157 -19.38 -4.94 1.94
CA GLN A 157 -19.96 -5.12 0.60
C GLN A 157 -19.00 -4.54 -0.45
N GLU A 158 -18.83 -5.25 -1.54
CA GLU A 158 -18.02 -4.80 -2.68
C GLU A 158 -18.70 -3.60 -3.34
N ILE A 159 -17.97 -2.49 -3.46
CA ILE A 159 -18.42 -1.26 -4.10
C ILE A 159 -17.66 -0.96 -5.39
N ASP A 160 -16.47 -1.55 -5.56
CA ASP A 160 -15.71 -1.45 -6.81
C ASP A 160 -14.88 -2.71 -7.04
N ARG A 161 -14.73 -3.09 -8.32
CA ARG A 161 -13.86 -4.16 -8.79
C ARG A 161 -13.25 -3.76 -10.11
N CYS A 162 -11.94 -3.61 -10.14
CA CYS A 162 -11.22 -3.24 -11.35
C CYS A 162 -10.03 -4.14 -11.64
N GLN A 163 -9.60 -4.17 -12.90
CA GLN A 163 -8.35 -4.79 -13.33
C GLN A 163 -7.27 -3.72 -13.35
N LYS A 164 -6.13 -4.04 -12.74
CA LYS A 164 -4.92 -3.22 -12.79
C LYS A 164 -3.77 -4.03 -13.37
N GLN A 165 -2.70 -3.34 -13.72
CA GLN A 165 -1.46 -3.94 -14.20
C GLN A 165 -0.30 -3.48 -13.33
N ALA A 166 0.67 -4.38 -13.10
CA ALA A 166 1.96 -4.08 -12.50
C ALA A 166 3.06 -4.82 -13.25
N CYS A 167 4.32 -4.46 -12.98
CA CYS A 167 5.47 -5.16 -13.52
C CYS A 167 6.14 -6.01 -12.45
N TYR A 168 6.71 -7.15 -12.85
CA TYR A 168 7.50 -8.00 -11.97
C TYR A 168 8.74 -8.56 -12.69
N LEU A 169 9.75 -8.90 -11.92
CA LEU A 169 10.87 -9.73 -12.33
C LEU A 169 10.66 -11.15 -11.83
N THR A 170 11.16 -12.11 -12.59
CA THR A 170 11.24 -13.52 -12.14
C THR A 170 12.67 -13.85 -11.73
N GLU A 171 12.81 -14.52 -10.58
CA GLU A 171 14.08 -15.09 -10.13
C GLU A 171 13.95 -16.61 -10.08
N GLU A 172 14.81 -17.34 -10.77
CA GLU A 172 14.79 -18.80 -10.75
C GLU A 172 15.57 -19.33 -9.55
N LEU A 173 14.84 -20.03 -8.67
CA LEU A 173 15.41 -20.58 -7.44
C LEU A 173 16.03 -21.97 -7.61
N GLY A 174 15.84 -22.58 -8.79
CA GLY A 174 16.25 -23.96 -9.12
C GLY A 174 15.06 -24.90 -9.27
N ASN A 175 15.26 -25.97 -10.06
CA ASN A 175 14.24 -27.00 -10.33
C ASN A 175 12.90 -26.46 -10.85
N GLY A 176 12.91 -25.35 -11.62
CA GLY A 176 11.72 -24.71 -12.16
C GLY A 176 10.89 -23.93 -11.12
N VAL A 177 11.41 -23.71 -9.92
CA VAL A 177 10.75 -22.90 -8.90
C VAL A 177 11.07 -21.44 -9.12
N ILE A 178 10.05 -20.64 -9.31
CA ILE A 178 10.13 -19.20 -9.62
C ILE A 178 9.74 -18.37 -8.40
N LEU A 179 10.45 -17.28 -8.20
CA LEU A 179 10.11 -16.19 -7.30
C LEU A 179 9.74 -14.95 -8.14
N GLU A 180 8.52 -14.47 -7.97
CA GLU A 180 8.04 -13.26 -8.63
C GLU A 180 8.26 -12.06 -7.71
N MET A 181 9.00 -11.06 -8.20
CA MET A 181 9.35 -9.84 -7.48
C MET A 181 8.66 -8.65 -8.16
N VAL A 182 7.63 -8.11 -7.53
CA VAL A 182 6.84 -7.00 -8.06
C VAL A 182 7.61 -5.69 -7.88
N TYR A 183 7.62 -4.88 -8.93
CA TYR A 183 8.18 -3.53 -8.89
C TYR A 183 7.24 -2.59 -8.15
N ILE A 184 7.76 -1.95 -7.11
CA ILE A 184 7.07 -0.94 -6.33
C ILE A 184 7.67 0.42 -6.70
N PRO A 185 6.88 1.36 -7.22
CA PRO A 185 7.35 2.71 -7.50
C PRO A 185 7.71 3.41 -6.19
N GLY A 186 8.74 4.25 -6.23
CA GLY A 186 9.03 5.13 -5.11
C GLY A 186 7.93 6.18 -4.93
N GLY A 187 7.87 6.77 -3.75
CA GLY A 187 6.88 7.79 -3.44
C GLY A 187 6.92 8.17 -1.97
N GLU A 188 5.97 9.00 -1.58
CA GLU A 188 5.79 9.42 -0.18
C GLU A 188 4.46 8.89 0.36
N PHE A 189 4.45 8.53 1.64
CA PHE A 189 3.22 8.09 2.30
C PHE A 189 3.24 8.44 3.79
N TRP A 190 2.06 8.49 4.38
CA TRP A 190 1.90 8.66 5.81
C TRP A 190 1.94 7.30 6.52
N MET A 191 3.04 7.04 7.21
CA MET A 191 3.25 5.82 7.99
C MET A 191 2.60 5.95 9.36
N GLY A 192 1.99 4.85 9.82
CA GLY A 192 1.30 4.82 11.11
C GLY A 192 -0.18 5.17 11.03
N SER A 193 -0.78 5.54 12.16
CA SER A 193 -2.21 5.85 12.24
C SER A 193 -2.48 7.26 12.76
N SER A 194 -3.45 7.97 12.09
CA SER A 194 -3.84 9.34 12.47
C SER A 194 -4.61 9.36 13.80
N GLU A 195 -4.62 10.49 14.51
CA GLU A 195 -5.26 10.62 15.84
C GLU A 195 -6.79 10.51 15.83
N SER A 196 -7.41 10.76 14.70
CA SER A 196 -8.85 10.96 14.57
C SER A 196 -9.72 9.71 14.46
N LYS A 197 -9.19 8.50 14.35
CA LYS A 197 -9.98 7.30 14.00
C LYS A 197 -9.82 6.14 14.99
N GLY A 198 -10.76 5.96 15.93
CA GLY A 198 -11.05 4.71 16.64
C GLY A 198 -9.97 4.13 17.56
N LYS A 199 -10.17 2.87 18.00
CA LYS A 199 -9.23 2.11 18.85
C LYS A 199 -7.91 1.89 18.10
N ARG A 200 -6.80 2.40 18.63
CA ARG A 200 -5.46 2.27 18.06
C ARG A 200 -4.42 2.18 19.15
N TYR A 201 -3.33 1.51 18.83
CA TYR A 201 -2.21 1.41 19.76
C TYR A 201 -1.34 2.66 19.70
N SER A 202 -0.78 3.05 20.85
CA SER A 202 0.19 4.14 20.97
C SER A 202 1.44 3.88 20.13
N ASN A 203 1.75 2.61 19.86
CA ASN A 203 2.92 2.22 19.08
C ASN A 203 2.79 2.49 17.56
N GLU A 204 1.59 2.86 17.07
CA GLU A 204 1.35 3.27 15.69
C GLU A 204 1.51 4.80 15.50
N LYS A 205 1.97 5.53 16.52
CA LYS A 205 2.06 7.00 16.57
C LYS A 205 3.50 7.47 16.83
N PRO A 206 3.79 8.74 16.50
CA PRO A 206 3.01 9.67 15.66
C PRO A 206 2.94 9.20 14.22
N GLN A 207 1.85 9.56 13.50
CA GLN A 207 1.82 9.41 12.05
C GLN A 207 2.82 10.40 11.45
N HIS A 208 3.67 9.95 10.53
CA HIS A 208 4.74 10.75 9.94
C HIS A 208 4.92 10.45 8.46
N LEU A 209 5.42 11.43 7.72
CA LEU A 209 5.66 11.30 6.28
C LEU A 209 6.98 10.55 6.05
N VAL A 210 6.95 9.54 5.18
CA VAL A 210 8.12 8.74 4.80
C VAL A 210 8.26 8.72 3.28
N THR A 211 9.49 8.93 2.81
CA THR A 211 9.87 8.82 1.39
C THR A 211 10.45 7.44 1.13
N ILE A 212 9.87 6.71 0.19
CA ILE A 212 10.32 5.36 -0.21
C ILE A 212 10.99 5.43 -1.58
N GLN A 213 12.17 4.84 -1.68
CA GLN A 213 12.83 4.64 -2.97
C GLN A 213 12.19 3.46 -3.72
N PRO A 214 12.23 3.42 -5.07
CA PRO A 214 11.72 2.27 -5.82
C PRO A 214 12.45 0.98 -5.43
N PHE A 215 11.72 -0.13 -5.32
CA PHE A 215 12.26 -1.43 -4.96
C PHE A 215 11.44 -2.59 -5.55
N LEU A 216 11.95 -3.80 -5.44
CA LEU A 216 11.24 -5.03 -5.77
C LEU A 216 10.85 -5.75 -4.49
N ILE A 217 9.63 -6.28 -4.42
CA ILE A 217 9.15 -7.08 -3.28
C ILE A 217 8.49 -8.37 -3.78
N SER A 218 8.63 -9.47 -3.05
CA SER A 218 7.98 -10.72 -3.43
C SER A 218 6.46 -10.56 -3.47
N LYS A 219 5.85 -11.01 -4.58
CA LYS A 219 4.42 -10.90 -4.87
C LYS A 219 3.54 -11.51 -3.77
N TYR A 220 4.03 -12.57 -3.16
CA TYR A 220 3.44 -13.33 -2.06
C TYR A 220 4.43 -13.45 -0.91
N PRO A 221 3.98 -13.82 0.31
CA PRO A 221 4.89 -14.37 1.32
C PRO A 221 5.66 -15.57 0.75
N ILE A 222 6.91 -15.77 1.18
CA ILE A 222 7.75 -16.87 0.69
C ILE A 222 7.05 -18.21 0.96
N THR A 223 6.90 -19.03 -0.09
CA THR A 223 6.23 -20.32 -0.02
C THR A 223 7.15 -21.43 0.51
N GLN A 224 6.56 -22.54 0.96
CA GLN A 224 7.33 -23.70 1.42
C GLN A 224 8.18 -24.32 0.31
N THR A 225 7.73 -24.23 -0.96
CA THR A 225 8.53 -24.68 -2.12
C THR A 225 9.72 -23.77 -2.35
N GLN A 226 9.53 -22.46 -2.37
CA GLN A 226 10.61 -21.48 -2.54
C GLN A 226 11.62 -21.58 -1.39
N TRP A 227 11.13 -21.66 -0.15
CA TRP A 227 11.98 -21.90 1.01
C TRP A 227 12.88 -23.12 0.83
N LYS A 228 12.31 -24.27 0.45
CA LYS A 228 13.07 -25.52 0.29
C LYS A 228 14.20 -25.39 -0.72
N GLN A 229 13.99 -24.68 -1.84
CA GLN A 229 15.04 -24.49 -2.86
C GLN A 229 16.26 -23.73 -2.32
N ILE A 230 16.01 -22.72 -1.49
CA ILE A 230 17.09 -21.90 -0.93
C ILE A 230 17.69 -22.57 0.32
N ALA A 231 16.86 -23.20 1.15
CA ALA A 231 17.33 -23.88 2.36
C ALA A 231 18.27 -25.05 2.09
N CYS A 232 18.24 -25.64 0.87
CA CYS A 232 19.17 -26.72 0.48
C CYS A 232 20.53 -26.19 -0.04
N LEU A 233 20.68 -24.90 -0.27
CA LEU A 233 21.97 -24.30 -0.65
C LEU A 233 22.94 -24.28 0.53
N SER A 234 24.23 -24.04 0.23
CA SER A 234 25.25 -23.89 1.26
C SER A 234 24.88 -22.81 2.27
N GLU A 235 25.15 -23.06 3.53
CA GLU A 235 24.93 -22.08 4.60
C GLU A 235 25.88 -20.88 4.47
N VAL A 236 25.38 -19.71 4.85
CA VAL A 236 26.17 -18.48 4.96
C VAL A 236 26.52 -18.25 6.44
N HIS A 237 25.53 -18.26 7.31
CA HIS A 237 25.70 -18.02 8.74
C HIS A 237 25.21 -19.18 9.59
N GLN A 238 24.15 -19.88 9.15
CA GLN A 238 23.54 -20.95 9.92
C GLN A 238 22.79 -21.97 9.05
N LYS A 239 22.61 -23.15 9.61
CA LYS A 239 21.85 -24.23 8.96
C LYS A 239 20.35 -23.96 8.99
N LEU A 240 19.70 -24.07 7.84
CA LEU A 240 18.24 -23.99 7.73
C LEU A 240 17.59 -25.39 7.74
N LYS A 241 16.44 -25.49 8.42
CA LYS A 241 15.60 -26.69 8.35
C LYS A 241 14.86 -26.70 7.00
N LEU A 242 15.00 -27.77 6.21
CA LEU A 242 14.41 -27.86 4.87
C LEU A 242 12.87 -27.79 4.86
N ARG A 243 12.22 -28.24 5.90
CA ARG A 243 10.75 -28.24 6.07
C ARG A 243 10.40 -27.80 7.48
N PRO A 244 10.44 -26.48 7.77
CA PRO A 244 10.15 -25.98 9.10
C PRO A 244 8.65 -25.98 9.41
N SER A 245 7.80 -25.72 8.43
CA SER A 245 6.34 -25.61 8.60
C SER A 245 5.73 -26.92 9.04
N ARG A 246 4.79 -26.85 9.97
CA ARG A 246 4.08 -28.04 10.51
C ARG A 246 2.83 -28.39 9.68
N GLN A 247 2.28 -27.42 8.97
CA GLN A 247 1.02 -27.52 8.23
C GLN A 247 1.15 -26.90 6.85
N GLY A 248 0.18 -27.16 6.00
CA GLY A 248 0.11 -26.61 4.65
C GLY A 248 0.74 -27.53 3.61
N GLY A 249 1.03 -26.96 2.45
CA GLY A 249 1.58 -27.63 1.28
C GLY A 249 2.54 -26.72 0.54
N ASN A 250 2.95 -27.12 -0.64
CA ASN A 250 3.95 -26.46 -1.45
C ASN A 250 3.68 -24.96 -1.70
N SER A 251 2.42 -24.61 -1.96
CA SER A 251 1.98 -23.23 -2.24
C SER A 251 1.57 -22.45 -0.99
N HIS A 252 1.66 -23.04 0.21
CA HIS A 252 1.43 -22.33 1.45
C HIS A 252 2.66 -21.50 1.85
N PRO A 253 2.49 -20.39 2.63
CA PRO A 253 3.63 -19.66 3.14
C PRO A 253 4.50 -20.54 4.03
N VAL A 254 5.80 -20.32 4.00
CA VAL A 254 6.70 -20.91 4.98
C VAL A 254 6.42 -20.30 6.35
N THR A 255 6.36 -21.14 7.38
CA THR A 255 6.16 -20.76 8.77
C THR A 255 7.12 -21.52 9.68
N GLN A 256 7.12 -21.24 10.99
CA GLN A 256 8.08 -21.82 11.93
C GLN A 256 9.53 -21.43 11.59
N VAL A 257 9.71 -20.21 11.10
CA VAL A 257 11.00 -19.59 10.75
C VAL A 257 11.23 -18.40 11.66
N SER A 258 12.43 -18.32 12.21
CA SER A 258 12.87 -17.17 13.01
C SER A 258 13.30 -16.01 12.11
N TRP A 259 13.52 -14.83 12.68
CA TRP A 259 14.07 -13.70 11.94
C TRP A 259 15.46 -14.05 11.36
N PHE A 260 16.30 -14.73 12.12
CA PHE A 260 17.61 -15.20 11.64
C PHE A 260 17.48 -16.21 10.49
N ASP A 261 16.49 -17.11 10.53
CA ASP A 261 16.24 -18.05 9.43
C ASP A 261 15.84 -17.30 8.14
N ALA A 262 15.02 -16.22 8.28
CA ALA A 262 14.59 -15.41 7.15
C ALA A 262 15.75 -14.58 6.56
N VAL A 263 16.64 -14.04 7.40
CA VAL A 263 17.87 -13.35 6.96
C VAL A 263 18.79 -14.34 6.24
N GLU A 264 19.05 -15.50 6.81
CA GLU A 264 19.86 -16.53 6.18
C GLU A 264 19.32 -16.96 4.81
N PHE A 265 17.97 -17.03 4.66
CA PHE A 265 17.34 -17.27 3.37
C PHE A 265 17.71 -16.18 2.36
N CYS A 266 17.61 -14.91 2.76
CA CYS A 266 17.98 -13.76 1.92
C CYS A 266 19.45 -13.79 1.51
N ASP A 267 20.34 -14.13 2.44
CA ASP A 267 21.79 -14.16 2.20
C ASP A 267 22.17 -15.30 1.23
N ARG A 268 21.58 -16.49 1.38
CA ARG A 268 21.78 -17.60 0.43
C ARG A 268 21.26 -17.24 -0.96
N LEU A 269 20.08 -16.62 -1.05
CA LEU A 269 19.53 -16.17 -2.32
C LEU A 269 20.43 -15.12 -2.95
N SER A 270 20.95 -14.19 -2.15
CA SER A 270 21.88 -13.15 -2.62
C SER A 270 23.16 -13.75 -3.17
N GLN A 271 23.76 -14.71 -2.48
CA GLN A 271 24.94 -15.43 -2.98
C GLN A 271 24.67 -16.19 -4.26
N LYS A 272 23.50 -16.86 -4.35
CA LYS A 272 23.10 -17.63 -5.53
C LYS A 272 22.97 -16.74 -6.78
N THR A 273 22.37 -15.56 -6.62
CA THR A 273 21.95 -14.71 -7.76
C THR A 273 22.90 -13.57 -8.07
N GLY A 274 23.77 -13.20 -7.12
CA GLY A 274 24.61 -12.00 -7.20
C GLY A 274 23.85 -10.69 -6.95
N HIS A 275 22.55 -10.75 -6.59
CA HIS A 275 21.72 -9.60 -6.26
C HIS A 275 21.51 -9.54 -4.75
N LYS A 276 21.34 -8.33 -4.19
CA LYS A 276 21.11 -8.15 -2.76
C LYS A 276 19.64 -8.31 -2.40
N TYR A 277 19.30 -9.41 -1.73
CA TYR A 277 17.98 -9.65 -1.13
C TYR A 277 18.06 -9.44 0.37
N ARG A 278 16.97 -8.97 0.94
CA ARG A 278 16.80 -8.73 2.39
C ARG A 278 15.31 -8.78 2.79
N LEU A 279 15.04 -8.77 4.07
CA LEU A 279 13.71 -8.45 4.57
C LEU A 279 13.35 -7.00 4.24
N PRO A 280 12.08 -6.63 4.10
CA PRO A 280 11.66 -5.24 3.96
C PRO A 280 11.99 -4.45 5.24
N SER A 281 12.22 -3.14 5.11
CA SER A 281 12.04 -2.26 6.24
C SER A 281 10.55 -2.21 6.62
N GLU A 282 10.25 -1.82 7.86
CA GLU A 282 8.87 -1.64 8.30
C GLU A 282 8.12 -0.62 7.42
N ALA A 283 8.81 0.45 7.02
CA ALA A 283 8.28 1.49 6.16
C ALA A 283 8.01 0.97 4.73
N GLU A 284 8.92 0.22 4.13
CA GLU A 284 8.71 -0.42 2.82
C GLU A 284 7.51 -1.37 2.86
N TRP A 285 7.38 -2.14 3.94
CA TRP A 285 6.28 -3.07 4.11
C TRP A 285 4.93 -2.34 4.18
N GLU A 286 4.81 -1.28 5.02
CA GLU A 286 3.55 -0.53 5.16
C GLU A 286 3.20 0.23 3.88
N TYR A 287 4.17 0.85 3.21
CA TYR A 287 3.99 1.49 1.91
C TYR A 287 3.44 0.50 0.87
N ALA A 288 4.09 -0.65 0.75
CA ALA A 288 3.68 -1.72 -0.16
C ALA A 288 2.29 -2.27 0.19
N CYS A 289 1.96 -2.42 1.47
CA CYS A 289 0.66 -2.88 1.94
C CYS A 289 -0.46 -1.87 1.61
N ARG A 290 -0.23 -0.59 1.88
CA ARG A 290 -1.20 0.48 1.61
C ARG A 290 -1.47 0.66 0.13
N ALA A 291 -0.45 0.56 -0.70
CA ALA A 291 -0.58 0.73 -2.15
C ALA A 291 -1.47 1.94 -2.51
N GLU A 292 -1.07 3.12 -2.00
CA GLU A 292 -1.72 4.43 -2.17
C GLU A 292 -3.00 4.65 -1.35
N THR A 293 -3.43 3.70 -0.51
CA THR A 293 -4.60 3.91 0.36
C THR A 293 -4.22 4.50 1.72
N MET A 294 -5.16 5.27 2.30
CA MET A 294 -5.08 5.80 3.66
C MET A 294 -6.03 5.08 4.62
N THR A 295 -6.81 4.15 4.12
CA THR A 295 -7.77 3.35 4.87
C THR A 295 -7.08 2.31 5.77
N PRO A 296 -7.77 1.71 6.76
CA PRO A 296 -7.20 0.65 7.58
C PRO A 296 -6.69 -0.55 6.79
N PHE A 297 -7.33 -0.88 5.67
CA PHE A 297 -6.97 -1.95 4.76
C PHE A 297 -6.86 -1.40 3.33
N ASN A 298 -6.09 -2.06 2.47
CA ASN A 298 -6.07 -1.70 1.05
C ASN A 298 -7.43 -1.92 0.36
N PHE A 299 -8.31 -2.68 0.98
CA PHE A 299 -9.69 -2.92 0.53
C PHE A 299 -10.67 -1.79 0.91
N GLY A 300 -10.30 -0.87 1.82
CA GLY A 300 -11.15 0.19 2.34
C GLY A 300 -11.23 0.22 3.86
N GLU A 301 -12.40 0.60 4.39
CA GLU A 301 -12.59 0.82 5.83
C GLU A 301 -12.67 -0.48 6.65
N THR A 302 -12.91 -1.63 6.01
CA THR A 302 -12.96 -2.93 6.67
C THR A 302 -12.33 -4.03 5.81
N ILE A 303 -12.42 -5.27 6.27
CA ILE A 303 -11.94 -6.48 5.61
C ILE A 303 -12.97 -7.59 5.78
N ASN A 304 -13.10 -8.51 4.84
CA ASN A 304 -13.97 -9.66 4.98
C ASN A 304 -13.27 -10.99 4.63
N PHE A 305 -13.86 -12.10 5.02
CA PHE A 305 -13.28 -13.45 4.90
C PHE A 305 -13.16 -13.97 3.46
N ASN A 306 -13.73 -13.27 2.47
CA ASN A 306 -13.56 -13.59 1.05
C ASN A 306 -12.34 -12.90 0.43
N LEU A 307 -11.73 -11.95 1.15
CA LEU A 307 -10.59 -11.16 0.68
C LEU A 307 -9.28 -11.52 1.36
N ALA A 308 -9.34 -12.12 2.57
CA ALA A 308 -8.16 -12.46 3.35
C ALA A 308 -8.38 -13.62 4.31
N ASN A 309 -7.28 -14.19 4.79
CA ASN A 309 -7.27 -15.27 5.78
C ASN A 309 -6.92 -14.74 7.17
N TYR A 310 -7.93 -14.53 8.01
CA TYR A 310 -7.82 -14.06 9.39
C TYR A 310 -8.95 -14.68 10.24
N ASP A 311 -9.00 -14.44 11.55
CA ASP A 311 -10.11 -14.86 12.40
C ASP A 311 -11.31 -13.91 12.22
N SER A 312 -12.12 -14.18 11.22
CA SER A 312 -13.26 -13.36 10.83
C SER A 312 -14.51 -13.53 11.71
N ARG A 313 -14.43 -14.29 12.79
CA ARG A 313 -15.48 -14.33 13.82
C ARG A 313 -15.61 -13.00 14.57
N TYR A 314 -14.55 -12.17 14.51
CA TYR A 314 -14.45 -10.87 15.14
C TYR A 314 -14.31 -9.78 14.07
N PRO A 315 -15.44 -9.21 13.62
CA PRO A 315 -15.44 -8.19 12.57
C PRO A 315 -14.80 -6.89 13.06
N TYR A 316 -14.27 -6.12 12.10
CA TYR A 316 -13.64 -4.82 12.37
C TYR A 316 -14.68 -3.71 12.56
N HIS A 317 -15.69 -3.70 11.71
CA HIS A 317 -16.81 -2.76 11.74
C HIS A 317 -18.17 -3.52 11.75
N SER A 318 -18.96 -3.33 10.70
CA SER A 318 -20.29 -3.89 10.56
C SER A 318 -20.38 -4.98 9.50
N GLU A 319 -19.23 -5.47 9.03
CA GLU A 319 -19.20 -6.59 8.11
C GLU A 319 -19.68 -7.89 8.78
N PRO A 320 -20.26 -8.82 8.02
CA PRO A 320 -20.71 -10.10 8.54
C PRO A 320 -19.57 -10.91 9.17
N LYS A 321 -19.86 -11.60 10.26
CA LYS A 321 -18.98 -12.63 10.79
C LYS A 321 -18.74 -13.71 9.75
N GLY A 322 -17.51 -14.16 9.65
CA GLY A 322 -17.10 -15.14 8.66
C GLY A 322 -16.48 -16.40 9.25
N ILE A 323 -15.70 -17.08 8.43
CA ILE A 323 -15.11 -18.39 8.72
C ILE A 323 -13.72 -18.19 9.36
N TYR A 324 -13.49 -18.83 10.49
CA TYR A 324 -12.15 -19.02 11.04
C TYR A 324 -11.55 -20.31 10.49
N ARG A 325 -10.52 -20.19 9.63
CA ARG A 325 -9.93 -21.33 8.92
C ARG A 325 -8.94 -22.15 9.75
N GLU A 326 -8.47 -21.62 10.89
CA GLU A 326 -7.56 -22.26 11.87
C GLU A 326 -6.20 -22.72 11.30
N LYS A 327 -5.86 -22.28 10.10
CA LYS A 327 -4.63 -22.65 9.38
C LYS A 327 -4.31 -21.65 8.28
N THR A 328 -3.07 -21.71 7.78
CA THR A 328 -2.70 -21.00 6.56
C THR A 328 -3.48 -21.54 5.35
N THR A 329 -3.66 -20.70 4.35
CA THR A 329 -4.13 -21.05 3.00
C THR A 329 -2.96 -21.04 2.03
N GLU A 330 -3.16 -21.50 0.81
CA GLU A 330 -2.25 -21.24 -0.30
C GLU A 330 -2.15 -19.73 -0.52
N VAL A 331 -0.97 -19.25 -0.92
CA VAL A 331 -0.78 -17.82 -1.23
C VAL A 331 -1.61 -17.44 -2.46
N GLY A 332 -2.18 -16.24 -2.47
CA GLY A 332 -2.98 -15.71 -3.58
C GLY A 332 -4.33 -16.42 -3.81
N ILE A 333 -4.79 -17.29 -2.92
CA ILE A 333 -6.02 -18.07 -3.12
C ILE A 333 -7.26 -17.20 -3.37
N PHE A 334 -7.28 -15.99 -2.81
CA PHE A 334 -8.39 -15.06 -2.98
C PHE A 334 -8.38 -14.36 -4.34
N GLN A 335 -7.27 -14.42 -5.09
CA GLN A 335 -7.07 -13.80 -6.40
C GLN A 335 -7.32 -12.28 -6.41
N ILE A 336 -7.21 -11.64 -5.26
CA ILE A 336 -7.37 -10.20 -5.07
C ILE A 336 -6.03 -9.65 -4.58
N ALA A 337 -5.51 -8.65 -5.29
CA ALA A 337 -4.29 -7.95 -4.94
C ALA A 337 -4.60 -6.52 -4.44
N ASN A 338 -3.62 -5.86 -3.84
CA ASN A 338 -3.67 -4.42 -3.66
C ASN A 338 -3.31 -3.68 -4.97
N SER A 339 -3.35 -2.35 -4.96
CA SER A 339 -3.11 -1.54 -6.17
C SER A 339 -1.70 -1.66 -6.76
N PHE A 340 -0.74 -2.21 -6.01
CA PHE A 340 0.61 -2.50 -6.51
C PHE A 340 0.77 -3.94 -7.03
N GLY A 341 -0.27 -4.77 -6.97
CA GLY A 341 -0.22 -6.16 -7.42
C GLY A 341 0.34 -7.14 -6.37
N LEU A 342 0.30 -6.78 -5.10
CA LEU A 342 0.72 -7.64 -4.00
C LEU A 342 -0.47 -8.35 -3.38
N PHE A 343 -0.30 -9.63 -3.06
CA PHE A 343 -1.32 -10.48 -2.47
C PHE A 343 -1.03 -10.77 -1.00
N ASP A 344 -2.08 -11.08 -0.25
CA ASP A 344 -2.02 -11.55 1.14
C ASP A 344 -1.32 -10.58 2.11
N MET A 345 -1.44 -9.26 1.85
CA MET A 345 -0.85 -8.23 2.73
C MET A 345 -1.61 -8.08 4.06
N HIS A 346 -2.82 -8.61 4.16
CA HIS A 346 -3.68 -8.56 5.35
C HIS A 346 -4.04 -9.98 5.82
N GLY A 347 -3.47 -10.42 6.94
CA GLY A 347 -3.68 -11.76 7.48
C GLY A 347 -2.70 -12.80 6.91
N LEU A 348 -3.11 -14.04 6.80
CA LEU A 348 -2.35 -15.22 6.40
C LEU A 348 -1.19 -15.54 7.36
N VAL A 349 -0.10 -14.75 7.36
CA VAL A 349 1.02 -14.85 8.30
C VAL A 349 1.54 -13.47 8.69
N TRP A 350 1.97 -13.30 9.92
CA TRP A 350 2.85 -12.19 10.30
C TRP A 350 4.13 -12.26 9.48
N GLU A 351 4.61 -11.13 9.02
CA GLU A 351 5.79 -11.03 8.18
C GLU A 351 6.90 -10.26 8.89
N TRP A 352 8.09 -10.89 9.02
CA TRP A 352 9.26 -10.27 9.58
C TRP A 352 9.73 -9.07 8.78
N CYS A 353 10.08 -7.99 9.48
CA CYS A 353 10.78 -6.82 8.95
C CYS A 353 12.21 -6.74 9.50
N LEU A 354 13.05 -5.89 8.90
CA LEU A 354 14.43 -5.66 9.36
C LEU A 354 14.50 -4.92 10.70
N ASP A 355 13.54 -4.03 10.93
CA ASP A 355 13.56 -3.02 11.99
C ASP A 355 13.56 -3.62 13.39
N ASN A 356 14.32 -3.01 14.28
CA ASN A 356 14.19 -3.22 15.71
C ASN A 356 12.83 -2.72 16.19
N TRP A 357 12.31 -3.31 17.26
CA TRP A 357 11.07 -2.83 17.86
C TRP A 357 11.29 -1.54 18.64
N HIS A 358 10.48 -0.51 18.31
CA HIS A 358 10.37 0.74 19.04
C HIS A 358 8.93 0.95 19.51
N GLN A 359 8.77 1.52 20.72
CA GLN A 359 7.47 1.69 21.37
C GLN A 359 6.50 2.61 20.63
N ASN A 360 7.03 3.48 19.76
CA ASN A 360 6.29 4.42 18.93
C ASN A 360 7.18 4.87 17.77
N TYR A 361 6.72 5.84 16.97
CA TYR A 361 7.47 6.39 15.83
C TYR A 361 8.19 7.71 16.13
N ASP A 362 8.36 8.09 17.42
CA ASP A 362 9.16 9.26 17.76
C ASP A 362 10.60 9.06 17.28
N LYS A 363 11.06 9.96 16.39
CA LYS A 363 12.38 9.92 15.74
C LYS A 363 12.58 8.76 14.74
N ALA A 364 11.51 8.13 14.26
CA ALA A 364 11.63 7.11 13.22
C ALA A 364 12.27 7.68 11.94
N PRO A 365 13.04 6.89 11.17
CA PRO A 365 13.55 7.29 9.87
C PRO A 365 12.42 7.72 8.93
N THR A 366 12.67 8.78 8.14
CA THR A 366 11.69 9.30 7.16
C THR A 366 12.09 9.02 5.71
N ASN A 367 13.18 8.30 5.50
CA ASN A 367 13.75 7.97 4.18
C ASN A 367 13.48 6.51 3.74
N GLY A 368 12.65 5.77 4.49
CA GLY A 368 12.33 4.37 4.20
C GLY A 368 13.37 3.35 4.67
N ASP A 369 14.48 3.76 5.22
CA ASP A 369 15.48 2.85 5.78
C ASP A 369 14.95 2.12 7.01
N ALA A 370 15.45 0.93 7.26
CA ALA A 370 15.13 0.18 8.46
C ALA A 370 15.65 0.90 9.72
N TRP A 371 14.80 0.99 10.74
CA TRP A 371 15.15 1.60 12.02
C TRP A 371 15.90 0.58 12.90
N LEU A 372 17.23 0.70 12.89
CA LEU A 372 18.14 -0.20 13.59
C LEU A 372 18.77 0.52 14.78
N ASP A 373 18.79 -0.15 15.94
CA ASP A 373 19.50 0.32 17.13
C ASP A 373 20.96 -0.11 17.12
N SER A 374 21.84 0.70 17.75
CA SER A 374 23.22 0.31 17.99
C SER A 374 23.33 -0.88 18.96
N ASP A 375 22.41 -0.94 19.93
CA ASP A 375 22.30 -2.02 20.89
C ASP A 375 21.11 -2.89 20.50
N ASP A 376 21.39 -4.05 19.90
CA ASP A 376 20.36 -4.97 19.44
C ASP A 376 19.53 -5.49 20.62
N ASN A 377 18.25 -5.05 20.70
CA ASN A 377 17.31 -5.48 21.72
C ASN A 377 16.75 -6.89 21.49
N ASN A 378 17.26 -7.62 20.49
CA ASN A 378 16.83 -8.96 20.07
C ASN A 378 15.32 -9.07 19.74
N THR A 379 14.66 -7.97 19.46
CA THR A 379 13.27 -7.94 19.00
C THR A 379 13.15 -7.28 17.65
N ARG A 380 12.33 -7.85 16.78
CA ARG A 380 12.08 -7.34 15.43
C ARG A 380 10.61 -7.14 15.19
N VAL A 381 10.33 -6.15 14.35
CA VAL A 381 8.98 -5.81 13.92
C VAL A 381 8.42 -6.92 13.04
N MET A 382 7.12 -7.17 13.20
CA MET A 382 6.29 -7.99 12.32
C MET A 382 5.05 -7.22 11.88
N ARG A 383 4.59 -7.46 10.66
CA ARG A 383 3.49 -6.74 10.05
C ARG A 383 2.46 -7.70 9.43
N GLY A 384 1.24 -7.20 9.14
CA GLY A 384 0.20 -7.85 8.34
C GLY A 384 -0.85 -8.65 9.10
N GLY A 385 -0.60 -9.06 10.33
CA GLY A 385 -1.48 -9.99 11.02
C GLY A 385 -1.33 -11.42 10.48
N SER A 386 -2.21 -12.32 10.91
CA SER A 386 -2.15 -13.72 10.47
C SER A 386 -3.53 -14.38 10.47
N TRP A 387 -3.61 -15.61 9.92
CA TRP A 387 -4.82 -16.44 9.96
C TRP A 387 -5.43 -16.60 11.36
N ARG A 388 -4.63 -16.36 12.41
CA ARG A 388 -4.97 -16.54 13.81
C ARG A 388 -5.47 -15.26 14.48
N ASN A 389 -5.32 -14.11 13.86
CA ASN A 389 -5.61 -12.82 14.42
C ASN A 389 -6.96 -12.29 13.95
N GLU A 390 -7.60 -11.48 14.80
CA GLU A 390 -8.78 -10.70 14.43
C GLU A 390 -8.44 -9.63 13.38
N ALA A 391 -9.43 -9.14 12.68
CA ALA A 391 -9.30 -8.09 11.65
C ALA A 391 -8.49 -6.87 12.12
N PHE A 392 -8.67 -6.47 13.38
CA PHE A 392 -7.96 -5.34 13.98
C PHE A 392 -6.42 -5.44 13.84
N TRP A 393 -5.86 -6.64 13.98
CA TRP A 393 -4.42 -6.88 13.85
C TRP A 393 -3.93 -6.95 12.41
N CYS A 394 -4.84 -7.07 11.46
CA CYS A 394 -4.51 -7.16 10.03
C CYS A 394 -4.50 -5.80 9.32
N ARG A 395 -4.66 -4.67 10.02
CA ARG A 395 -4.62 -3.31 9.43
C ARG A 395 -3.23 -2.99 8.86
N SER A 396 -3.17 -2.13 7.86
CA SER A 396 -1.90 -1.66 7.28
C SER A 396 -0.97 -1.05 8.33
N SER A 397 -1.50 -0.27 9.29
CA SER A 397 -0.72 0.38 10.36
C SER A 397 -0.43 -0.53 11.55
N SER A 398 -1.02 -1.73 11.63
CA SER A 398 -0.87 -2.61 12.78
C SER A 398 0.56 -3.13 12.89
N ARG A 399 1.14 -3.00 14.06
CA ARG A 399 2.51 -3.40 14.39
C ARG A 399 2.50 -4.46 15.47
N GLN A 400 3.42 -5.39 15.37
CA GLN A 400 3.72 -6.36 16.41
C GLN A 400 5.22 -6.65 16.40
N PHE A 401 5.71 -7.29 17.44
CA PHE A 401 7.10 -7.69 17.54
C PHE A 401 7.24 -9.08 18.15
N HIS A 402 8.37 -9.68 17.89
CA HIS A 402 8.77 -10.91 18.60
C HIS A 402 10.30 -10.97 18.75
N HIS A 403 10.75 -11.85 19.63
CA HIS A 403 12.18 -12.14 19.78
C HIS A 403 12.72 -12.75 18.46
N THR A 404 13.94 -12.37 18.08
CA THR A 404 14.58 -12.77 16.83
C THR A 404 14.70 -14.28 16.62
N SER A 405 14.72 -15.07 17.69
CA SER A 405 14.77 -16.54 17.67
C SER A 405 13.40 -17.23 17.66
N GLU A 406 12.30 -16.47 17.78
CA GLU A 406 10.95 -17.05 17.84
C GLU A 406 10.55 -17.71 16.54
N LYS A 407 9.83 -18.84 16.67
CA LYS A 407 9.31 -19.64 15.55
C LYS A 407 7.86 -20.02 15.81
N SER A 408 6.94 -19.54 14.99
CA SER A 408 5.52 -19.80 15.15
C SER A 408 4.85 -20.25 13.85
N ASN A 409 3.74 -20.98 13.97
CA ASN A 409 2.97 -21.45 12.80
C ASN A 409 2.15 -20.36 12.10
N ASN A 410 2.23 -19.14 12.58
CA ASN A 410 1.58 -17.96 12.02
C ASN A 410 2.57 -16.82 11.71
N ILE A 411 3.88 -17.12 11.70
CA ILE A 411 4.95 -16.17 11.34
C ILE A 411 5.69 -16.71 10.13
N GLY A 412 5.80 -15.89 9.09
CA GLY A 412 6.55 -16.08 7.87
C GLY A 412 7.26 -14.79 7.48
N PHE A 413 7.50 -14.58 6.20
CA PHE A 413 8.14 -13.36 5.70
C PHE A 413 7.96 -13.22 4.19
N ARG A 414 8.14 -12.00 3.71
CA ARG A 414 8.43 -11.69 2.30
C ARG A 414 9.78 -11.00 2.19
N ILE A 415 10.31 -10.91 0.98
CA ILE A 415 11.64 -10.34 0.75
C ILE A 415 11.60 -9.19 -0.24
N VAL A 416 12.59 -8.32 -0.14
CA VAL A 416 12.82 -7.22 -1.06
C VAL A 416 14.20 -7.31 -1.71
N ARG A 417 14.30 -6.67 -2.87
CA ARG A 417 15.55 -6.46 -3.60
C ARG A 417 15.62 -4.98 -3.96
N SER A 418 16.72 -4.33 -3.61
CA SER A 418 17.03 -2.97 -4.10
C SER A 418 17.27 -2.98 -5.61
N LEU A 419 16.93 -1.90 -6.30
CA LEU A 419 17.14 -1.74 -7.73
C LEU A 419 18.58 -1.37 -8.07
#